data_6f59316e42327ce37a48e14714a86be4
#
_entry.id   6f59316e42327ce37a48e14714a86be4
#
_cell.length_a   1.000
_cell.length_b   1.000
_cell.length_c   1.000
_cell.angle_alpha   90.00
_cell.angle_beta   90.00
_cell.angle_gamma   90.00
#
_symmetry.space_group_name_H-M   'P 1'
#
loop_
_entity.id
_entity.type
_entity.pdbx_description
1 polymer ?
#
loop_
_entity_poly.entity_id
_entity_poly.type
_entity_poly.pdbx_seq_one_letter_code
_entity_poly.pdbx_strand_id
1 'polypeptide(L)'
;MRKAGWFCRAFIVKSEAIRTHKRPKANGSDMKQKKCKAKGCGVVFSPARPFQCWCSPECGLLIARAKKEQAETKQRHEQRKADRAKREELKPLKWFHSKTKIAVHKYIRTRDAEAPCISCGTHHAAQWDAGHFISVGSDSSLRYDFANIHKQCSVCNQHKSGNLLRYRANLIQKIGEAEVLRLEGPQPVHKWTREELAAIEAVAKRLIKELEKA
;
A
#
# COMPACT_ATOMS: atom_id res chain seq x y z
N MET A 1 28.60 -38.96 4.17
CA MET A 1 27.72 -37.83 3.94
C MET A 1 28.55 -36.62 3.51
N ARG A 2 28.60 -36.31 2.24
CA ARG A 2 29.53 -35.33 1.67
C ARG A 2 28.80 -34.02 1.35
N LYS A 3 29.25 -32.92 1.97
CA LYS A 3 28.76 -31.57 1.71
C LYS A 3 29.41 -31.06 0.41
N ALA A 4 28.63 -30.75 -0.59
CA ALA A 4 29.08 -30.09 -1.81
C ALA A 4 29.09 -28.56 -1.59
N GLY A 5 30.28 -27.98 -1.50
CA GLY A 5 30.47 -26.54 -1.50
C GLY A 5 30.45 -25.99 -2.91
N TRP A 6 29.58 -25.02 -3.18
CA TRP A 6 29.57 -24.25 -4.41
C TRP A 6 30.51 -23.06 -4.28
N PHE A 7 31.64 -23.14 -4.97
CA PHE A 7 32.56 -22.02 -5.15
C PHE A 7 32.03 -21.09 -6.25
N CYS A 8 31.63 -19.90 -5.90
CA CYS A 8 31.38 -18.82 -6.85
C CYS A 8 32.73 -18.30 -7.37
N ARG A 9 33.13 -18.65 -8.60
CA ARG A 9 34.25 -18.03 -9.31
C ARG A 9 33.82 -16.65 -9.82
N ALA A 10 34.36 -15.61 -9.19
CA ALA A 10 34.29 -14.25 -9.74
C ALA A 10 35.13 -14.19 -11.03
N PHE A 11 34.48 -13.99 -12.17
CA PHE A 11 35.15 -13.65 -13.44
C PHE A 11 35.57 -12.18 -13.39
N ILE A 12 36.84 -11.96 -13.14
CA ILE A 12 37.48 -10.65 -13.36
C ILE A 12 37.66 -10.50 -14.87
N VAL A 13 36.78 -9.70 -15.49
CA VAL A 13 36.94 -9.29 -16.89
C VAL A 13 38.03 -8.23 -16.93
N LYS A 14 39.23 -8.59 -17.40
CA LYS A 14 40.30 -7.65 -17.68
C LYS A 14 39.83 -6.66 -18.74
N SER A 15 39.97 -5.37 -18.47
CA SER A 15 39.70 -4.28 -19.39
C SER A 15 40.77 -4.32 -20.50
N GLU A 16 40.45 -4.92 -21.64
CA GLU A 16 41.27 -4.78 -22.83
C GLU A 16 41.13 -3.37 -23.41
N ALA A 17 42.28 -2.73 -23.57
CA ALA A 17 42.39 -1.40 -24.15
C ALA A 17 41.77 -1.32 -25.54
N ILE A 18 40.88 -0.35 -25.70
CA ILE A 18 40.19 -0.07 -26.96
C ILE A 18 41.25 0.32 -28.00
N ARG A 19 41.48 -0.54 -29.00
CA ARG A 19 42.31 -0.26 -30.15
C ARG A 19 41.79 0.97 -30.90
N THR A 20 42.63 1.98 -31.06
CA THR A 20 42.36 3.17 -31.85
C THR A 20 42.26 2.81 -33.33
N HIS A 21 41.04 2.71 -33.87
CA HIS A 21 40.84 2.52 -35.30
C HIS A 21 41.09 3.84 -36.06
N LYS A 22 41.89 3.73 -37.15
CA LYS A 22 42.16 4.83 -38.09
C LYS A 22 40.86 5.40 -38.67
N ARG A 23 40.72 6.72 -38.64
CA ARG A 23 39.62 7.49 -39.19
C ARG A 23 39.40 7.20 -40.70
N PRO A 24 38.17 6.92 -41.16
CA PRO A 24 37.83 7.07 -42.57
C PRO A 24 37.75 8.58 -42.90
N LYS A 25 38.30 8.97 -44.08
CA LYS A 25 38.29 10.33 -44.59
C LYS A 25 36.83 10.81 -44.82
N ALA A 26 36.50 11.99 -44.32
CA ALA A 26 35.19 12.60 -44.46
C ALA A 26 34.97 13.17 -45.85
N ASN A 27 33.94 12.72 -46.57
CA ASN A 27 33.35 13.48 -47.66
C ASN A 27 32.42 14.55 -47.10
N GLY A 28 32.64 15.80 -47.54
CA GLY A 28 32.05 16.99 -46.97
C GLY A 28 30.53 17.04 -47.03
N SER A 29 29.94 17.15 -45.90
CA SER A 29 28.74 17.92 -45.65
C SER A 29 28.92 18.59 -44.31
N ASP A 30 28.65 19.89 -44.22
CA ASP A 30 28.92 20.79 -43.09
C ASP A 30 27.96 20.52 -41.90
N MET A 31 27.94 19.27 -41.42
CA MET A 31 27.16 18.88 -40.30
C MET A 31 27.93 19.14 -39.00
N LYS A 32 27.32 19.92 -38.09
CA LYS A 32 27.87 20.24 -36.77
C LYS A 32 28.37 18.98 -36.05
N GLN A 33 29.56 19.04 -35.50
CA GLN A 33 30.12 17.97 -34.67
C GLN A 33 29.18 17.62 -33.49
N LYS A 34 29.04 16.34 -33.20
CA LYS A 34 28.20 15.82 -32.12
C LYS A 34 29.03 14.96 -31.17
N LYS A 35 28.65 14.99 -29.88
CA LYS A 35 29.19 14.09 -28.89
C LYS A 35 28.47 12.73 -28.94
N CYS A 36 29.22 11.63 -28.94
CA CYS A 36 28.64 10.29 -28.96
C CYS A 36 27.76 10.07 -27.72
N LYS A 37 26.54 9.56 -27.92
CA LYS A 37 25.56 9.30 -26.86
C LYS A 37 25.70 7.91 -26.21
N ALA A 38 26.64 7.08 -26.67
CA ALA A 38 26.92 5.81 -26.00
C ALA A 38 27.49 6.06 -24.60
N LYS A 39 26.94 5.39 -23.61
CA LYS A 39 27.36 5.52 -22.21
C LYS A 39 28.85 5.19 -22.08
N GLY A 40 29.61 6.11 -21.52
CA GLY A 40 31.07 5.95 -21.33
C GLY A 40 31.95 6.30 -22.53
N CYS A 41 31.40 6.64 -23.73
CA CYS A 41 32.21 6.98 -24.90
C CYS A 41 32.64 8.46 -24.93
N GLY A 42 31.67 9.40 -25.03
CA GLY A 42 31.94 10.84 -25.03
C GLY A 42 32.74 11.40 -26.20
N VAL A 43 33.11 10.60 -27.21
CA VAL A 43 33.92 11.02 -28.38
C VAL A 43 33.13 12.01 -29.22
N VAL A 44 33.77 13.10 -29.62
CA VAL A 44 33.25 14.09 -30.54
C VAL A 44 33.50 13.59 -31.97
N PHE A 45 32.46 13.56 -32.83
CA PHE A 45 32.55 13.05 -34.19
C PHE A 45 31.70 13.87 -35.18
N SER A 46 32.02 13.82 -36.46
CA SER A 46 31.20 14.39 -37.52
C SER A 46 30.22 13.31 -38.01
N PRO A 47 28.89 13.50 -37.87
CA PRO A 47 27.93 12.51 -38.24
C PRO A 47 27.83 12.37 -39.78
N ALA A 48 27.75 11.13 -40.28
CA ALA A 48 27.53 10.87 -41.73
C ALA A 48 26.04 10.97 -42.09
N ARG A 49 25.13 11.00 -41.11
CA ARG A 49 23.67 11.09 -41.30
C ARG A 49 23.06 12.03 -40.26
N PRO A 50 21.96 12.76 -40.58
CA PRO A 50 21.37 13.78 -39.70
C PRO A 50 21.03 13.26 -38.28
N PHE A 51 20.56 12.03 -38.17
CA PHE A 51 20.10 11.43 -36.89
C PHE A 51 21.16 10.57 -36.18
N GLN A 52 22.40 10.49 -36.77
CA GLN A 52 23.46 9.71 -36.15
C GLN A 52 23.89 10.34 -34.83
N CYS A 53 23.89 9.54 -33.75
CA CYS A 53 24.29 9.93 -32.41
C CYS A 53 25.38 9.03 -31.81
N TRP A 54 26.06 8.25 -32.64
CA TRP A 54 27.16 7.33 -32.31
C TRP A 54 28.36 7.57 -33.20
N CYS A 55 29.56 7.40 -32.65
CA CYS A 55 30.81 7.58 -33.37
C CYS A 55 31.25 6.30 -34.15
N SER A 56 30.80 5.13 -33.70
CA SER A 56 31.13 3.83 -34.33
C SER A 56 29.91 2.89 -34.31
N PRO A 57 29.88 1.83 -35.15
CA PRO A 57 28.81 0.81 -35.11
C PRO A 57 28.62 0.17 -33.76
N GLU A 58 29.68 -0.08 -32.98
CA GLU A 58 29.66 -0.67 -31.67
C GLU A 58 28.89 0.27 -30.66
N CYS A 59 29.20 1.59 -30.72
CA CYS A 59 28.47 2.59 -29.95
C CYS A 59 26.99 2.66 -30.36
N GLY A 60 26.69 2.48 -31.64
CA GLY A 60 25.31 2.37 -32.16
C GLY A 60 24.55 1.18 -31.53
N LEU A 61 25.19 0.02 -31.46
CA LEU A 61 24.64 -1.19 -30.86
C LEU A 61 24.43 -1.01 -29.36
N LEU A 62 25.34 -0.38 -28.63
CA LEU A 62 25.20 -0.08 -27.21
C LEU A 62 23.98 0.82 -26.93
N ILE A 63 23.80 1.88 -27.74
CA ILE A 63 22.65 2.78 -27.64
C ILE A 63 21.36 2.02 -27.94
N ALA A 64 21.34 1.18 -28.96
CA ALA A 64 20.17 0.38 -29.33
C ALA A 64 19.78 -0.62 -28.23
N ARG A 65 20.78 -1.31 -27.65
CA ARG A 65 20.55 -2.22 -26.51
C ARG A 65 20.00 -1.47 -25.29
N ALA A 66 20.61 -0.33 -24.93
CA ALA A 66 20.14 0.48 -23.81
C ALA A 66 18.68 0.98 -24.02
N LYS A 67 18.34 1.41 -25.24
CA LYS A 67 16.96 1.81 -25.57
C LYS A 67 15.98 0.64 -25.47
N LYS A 68 16.36 -0.54 -25.94
CA LYS A 68 15.54 -1.76 -25.85
C LYS A 68 15.29 -2.12 -24.40
N GLU A 69 16.34 -2.15 -23.57
CA GLU A 69 16.24 -2.44 -22.14
C GLU A 69 15.35 -1.43 -21.39
N GLN A 70 15.48 -0.14 -21.71
CA GLN A 70 14.60 0.90 -21.14
C GLN A 70 13.14 0.69 -21.55
N ALA A 71 12.89 0.36 -22.82
CA ALA A 71 11.54 0.09 -23.32
C ALA A 71 10.93 -1.15 -22.64
N GLU A 72 11.69 -2.24 -22.51
CA GLU A 72 11.25 -3.45 -21.81
C GLU A 72 10.98 -3.20 -20.33
N THR A 73 11.82 -2.40 -19.67
CA THR A 73 11.64 -2.04 -18.26
C THR A 73 10.37 -1.21 -18.08
N LYS A 74 10.13 -0.23 -18.95
CA LYS A 74 8.92 0.59 -18.95
C LYS A 74 7.68 -0.28 -19.18
N GLN A 75 7.70 -1.14 -20.18
CA GLN A 75 6.59 -2.05 -20.48
C GLN A 75 6.29 -3.00 -19.31
N ARG A 76 7.34 -3.56 -18.68
CA ARG A 76 7.19 -4.40 -17.49
C ARG A 76 6.58 -3.65 -16.30
N HIS A 77 6.96 -2.39 -16.12
CA HIS A 77 6.37 -1.55 -15.07
C HIS A 77 4.88 -1.27 -15.34
N GLU A 78 4.53 -0.92 -16.57
CA GLU A 78 3.14 -0.69 -16.98
C GLU A 78 2.29 -1.97 -16.82
N GLN A 79 2.83 -3.12 -17.23
CA GLN A 79 2.16 -4.41 -17.06
C GLN A 79 1.91 -4.72 -15.57
N ARG A 80 2.92 -4.55 -14.71
CA ARG A 80 2.77 -4.75 -13.25
C ARG A 80 1.70 -3.83 -12.65
N LYS A 81 1.63 -2.58 -13.12
CA LYS A 81 0.60 -1.63 -12.69
C LYS A 81 -0.80 -2.10 -13.12
N ALA A 82 -0.96 -2.54 -14.36
CA ALA A 82 -2.22 -3.08 -14.88
C ALA A 82 -2.65 -4.36 -14.12
N ASP A 83 -1.71 -5.28 -13.89
CA ASP A 83 -1.98 -6.52 -13.14
C ASP A 83 -2.38 -6.23 -11.69
N ARG A 84 -1.75 -5.22 -11.07
CA ARG A 84 -2.13 -4.77 -9.72
C ARG A 84 -3.56 -4.22 -9.69
N ALA A 85 -3.93 -3.39 -10.67
CA ALA A 85 -5.28 -2.84 -10.78
C ALA A 85 -6.32 -3.95 -10.93
N LYS A 86 -6.07 -4.92 -11.83
CA LYS A 86 -6.94 -6.10 -12.00
C LYS A 86 -7.08 -6.92 -10.71
N ARG A 87 -5.99 -7.12 -9.96
CA ARG A 87 -6.04 -7.83 -8.67
C ARG A 87 -6.88 -7.09 -7.64
N GLU A 88 -6.84 -5.75 -7.59
CA GLU A 88 -7.71 -4.97 -6.70
C GLU A 88 -9.18 -5.13 -7.08
N GLU A 89 -9.49 -5.06 -8.38
CA GLU A 89 -10.84 -5.23 -8.90
C GLU A 89 -11.43 -6.62 -8.60
N LEU A 90 -10.60 -7.66 -8.64
CA LEU A 90 -11.02 -9.05 -8.38
C LEU A 90 -11.17 -9.38 -6.89
N LYS A 91 -10.80 -8.50 -5.96
CA LYS A 91 -10.93 -8.78 -4.54
C LYS A 91 -12.40 -8.89 -4.13
N PRO A 92 -12.77 -9.93 -3.37
CA PRO A 92 -14.14 -10.09 -2.90
C PRO A 92 -14.50 -9.04 -1.84
N LEU A 93 -15.77 -8.69 -1.72
CA LEU A 93 -16.26 -7.73 -0.73
C LEU A 93 -15.83 -8.07 0.71
N LYS A 94 -15.76 -9.36 1.04
CA LYS A 94 -15.25 -9.85 2.33
C LYS A 94 -13.84 -9.37 2.66
N TRP A 95 -12.98 -9.19 1.65
CA TRP A 95 -11.64 -8.66 1.86
C TRP A 95 -11.68 -7.20 2.34
N PHE A 96 -12.55 -6.37 1.74
CA PHE A 96 -12.74 -4.98 2.15
C PHE A 96 -13.31 -4.92 3.56
N HIS A 97 -14.32 -5.71 3.88
CA HIS A 97 -14.83 -5.83 5.26
C HIS A 97 -13.74 -6.16 6.27
N SER A 98 -12.86 -7.11 5.96
CA SER A 98 -11.75 -7.49 6.85
C SER A 98 -10.78 -6.34 7.09
N LYS A 99 -10.43 -5.59 6.04
CA LYS A 99 -9.55 -4.42 6.13
C LYS A 99 -10.16 -3.30 6.95
N THR A 100 -11.41 -2.95 6.65
CA THR A 100 -12.15 -1.92 7.37
C THR A 100 -12.30 -2.29 8.84
N LYS A 101 -12.68 -3.54 9.16
CA LYS A 101 -12.76 -4.03 10.53
C LYS A 101 -11.47 -3.83 11.30
N ILE A 102 -10.33 -4.24 10.72
CA ILE A 102 -9.01 -4.09 11.37
C ILE A 102 -8.72 -2.62 11.68
N ALA A 103 -8.95 -1.72 10.72
CA ALA A 103 -8.71 -0.29 10.89
C ALA A 103 -9.64 0.34 11.94
N VAL A 104 -10.95 0.07 11.86
CA VAL A 104 -11.95 0.57 12.81
C VAL A 104 -11.66 0.06 14.22
N HIS A 105 -11.43 -1.25 14.39
CA HIS A 105 -11.13 -1.81 15.71
C HIS A 105 -9.82 -1.26 16.31
N LYS A 106 -8.80 -1.00 15.47
CA LYS A 106 -7.58 -0.32 15.94
C LYS A 106 -7.92 1.10 16.40
N TYR A 107 -8.65 1.88 15.60
CA TYR A 107 -9.06 3.22 15.94
C TYR A 107 -9.80 3.27 17.29
N ILE A 108 -10.82 2.42 17.47
CA ILE A 108 -11.61 2.38 18.72
C ILE A 108 -10.71 2.09 19.92
N ARG A 109 -9.81 1.12 19.83
CA ARG A 109 -8.88 0.83 20.95
C ARG A 109 -7.90 1.96 21.23
N THR A 110 -7.48 2.70 20.19
CA THR A 110 -6.62 3.88 20.34
C THR A 110 -7.40 5.06 20.91
N ARG A 111 -8.61 5.34 20.40
CA ARG A 111 -9.51 6.39 20.91
C ARG A 111 -9.83 6.23 22.39
N ASP A 112 -10.11 5.01 22.79
CA ASP A 112 -10.53 4.67 24.17
C ASP A 112 -9.36 4.11 25.00
N ALA A 113 -8.08 4.43 24.67
CA ALA A 113 -6.90 3.83 25.30
C ALA A 113 -6.93 3.98 26.83
N GLU A 114 -7.20 5.19 27.31
CA GLU A 114 -7.26 5.53 28.73
C GLU A 114 -8.61 5.22 29.39
N ALA A 115 -9.65 4.96 28.59
CA ALA A 115 -10.97 4.66 29.11
C ALA A 115 -11.03 3.23 29.71
N PRO A 116 -11.87 2.98 30.71
CA PRO A 116 -12.14 1.63 31.22
C PRO A 116 -12.97 0.81 30.23
N CYS A 117 -13.16 -0.47 30.53
CA CYS A 117 -14.13 -1.30 29.83
C CYS A 117 -15.52 -0.66 29.87
N ILE A 118 -16.11 -0.41 28.73
CA ILE A 118 -17.43 0.23 28.62
C ILE A 118 -18.52 -0.52 29.40
N SER A 119 -18.41 -1.84 29.55
CA SER A 119 -19.42 -2.65 30.22
C SER A 119 -19.19 -2.81 31.72
N CYS A 120 -17.98 -3.17 32.17
CA CYS A 120 -17.74 -3.46 33.59
C CYS A 120 -16.90 -2.42 34.33
N GLY A 121 -16.39 -1.42 33.63
CA GLY A 121 -15.61 -0.34 34.28
C GLY A 121 -14.17 -0.72 34.63
N THR A 122 -13.69 -1.93 34.35
CA THR A 122 -12.31 -2.33 34.66
C THR A 122 -11.29 -1.60 33.80
N HIS A 123 -10.17 -1.19 34.41
CA HIS A 123 -8.99 -0.68 33.74
C HIS A 123 -7.98 -1.79 33.40
N HIS A 124 -8.20 -3.01 33.89
CA HIS A 124 -7.28 -4.14 33.71
C HIS A 124 -7.95 -5.29 32.97
N ALA A 125 -7.36 -5.73 31.88
CA ALA A 125 -7.81 -6.88 31.10
C ALA A 125 -6.63 -7.54 30.39
N ALA A 126 -6.67 -8.86 30.27
CA ALA A 126 -5.67 -9.61 29.49
C ALA A 126 -5.72 -9.24 27.99
N GLN A 127 -6.92 -8.88 27.49
CA GLN A 127 -7.12 -8.49 26.09
C GLN A 127 -8.23 -7.43 26.00
N TRP A 128 -8.03 -6.47 25.09
CA TRP A 128 -8.99 -5.42 24.77
C TRP A 128 -9.55 -5.61 23.37
N ASP A 129 -10.87 -5.67 23.31
CA ASP A 129 -11.64 -5.78 22.07
C ASP A 129 -12.31 -4.44 21.74
N ALA A 130 -12.71 -4.29 20.48
CA ALA A 130 -13.67 -3.28 20.05
C ALA A 130 -15.06 -3.93 20.00
N GLY A 131 -15.79 -3.81 21.10
CA GLY A 131 -17.10 -4.42 21.26
C GLY A 131 -18.21 -3.54 20.70
N HIS A 132 -19.21 -4.17 20.05
CA HIS A 132 -20.39 -3.49 19.53
C HIS A 132 -21.49 -3.47 20.59
N PHE A 133 -22.18 -2.34 20.73
CA PHE A 133 -23.42 -2.24 21.52
C PHE A 133 -24.56 -2.99 20.85
N ILE A 134 -24.91 -2.61 19.61
CA ILE A 134 -25.79 -3.40 18.76
C ILE A 134 -24.94 -4.35 17.93
N SER A 135 -25.14 -5.66 18.09
CA SER A 135 -24.32 -6.67 17.41
C SER A 135 -24.46 -6.61 15.89
N VAL A 136 -23.40 -6.96 15.18
CA VAL A 136 -23.42 -7.02 13.72
C VAL A 136 -24.45 -8.05 13.19
N GLY A 137 -24.74 -9.08 13.98
CA GLY A 137 -25.75 -10.07 13.63
C GLY A 137 -27.17 -9.53 13.83
N SER A 138 -27.37 -8.61 14.78
CA SER A 138 -28.64 -7.93 15.00
C SER A 138 -28.89 -6.86 13.94
N ASP A 139 -27.91 -6.00 13.69
CA ASP A 139 -27.99 -4.97 12.66
C ASP A 139 -26.63 -4.76 11.97
N SER A 140 -26.54 -5.13 10.69
CA SER A 140 -25.33 -5.01 9.90
C SER A 140 -25.04 -3.59 9.45
N SER A 141 -26.02 -2.68 9.47
CA SER A 141 -25.85 -1.28 9.09
C SER A 141 -24.97 -0.51 10.08
N LEU A 142 -25.05 -0.86 11.37
CA LEU A 142 -24.29 -0.27 12.46
C LEU A 142 -22.88 -0.87 12.63
N ARG A 143 -22.46 -1.78 11.73
CA ARG A 143 -21.17 -2.50 11.82
C ARG A 143 -19.95 -1.60 11.98
N TYR A 144 -19.96 -0.43 11.37
CA TYR A 144 -18.84 0.51 11.36
C TYR A 144 -19.21 1.88 11.93
N ASP A 145 -20.33 1.98 12.60
CA ASP A 145 -20.71 3.18 13.32
C ASP A 145 -19.83 3.33 14.56
N PHE A 146 -19.08 4.43 14.64
CA PHE A 146 -18.12 4.68 15.73
C PHE A 146 -18.80 4.94 17.09
N ALA A 147 -20.08 5.35 17.08
CA ALA A 147 -20.89 5.48 18.28
C ALA A 147 -21.39 4.13 18.80
N ASN A 148 -21.45 3.11 17.92
CA ASN A 148 -21.85 1.75 18.27
C ASN A 148 -20.69 0.88 18.80
N ILE A 149 -19.42 1.34 18.70
CA ILE A 149 -18.26 0.49 18.98
C ILE A 149 -17.37 1.16 20.05
N HIS A 150 -17.07 0.44 21.14
CA HIS A 150 -16.24 0.95 22.23
C HIS A 150 -15.27 -0.11 22.74
N LYS A 151 -14.21 0.36 23.46
CA LYS A 151 -13.25 -0.53 24.11
C LYS A 151 -13.94 -1.37 25.18
N GLN A 152 -13.79 -2.69 25.08
CA GLN A 152 -14.39 -3.66 25.98
C GLN A 152 -13.37 -4.74 26.33
N CYS A 153 -13.34 -5.22 27.56
CA CYS A 153 -12.52 -6.36 27.94
C CYS A 153 -13.07 -7.65 27.29
N SER A 154 -12.17 -8.58 26.93
CA SER A 154 -12.56 -9.85 26.30
C SER A 154 -13.59 -10.64 27.11
N VAL A 155 -13.53 -10.59 28.43
CA VAL A 155 -14.50 -11.25 29.32
C VAL A 155 -15.91 -10.72 29.09
N CYS A 156 -16.10 -9.39 29.04
CA CYS A 156 -17.42 -8.82 28.75
C CYS A 156 -17.84 -9.07 27.32
N ASN A 157 -16.93 -8.88 26.36
CA ASN A 157 -17.25 -8.97 24.94
C ASN A 157 -17.56 -10.42 24.50
N GLN A 158 -16.74 -11.39 24.94
CA GLN A 158 -16.81 -12.77 24.44
C GLN A 158 -17.57 -13.70 25.39
N HIS A 159 -17.34 -13.61 26.70
CA HIS A 159 -17.89 -14.58 27.67
C HIS A 159 -19.21 -14.11 28.30
N LYS A 160 -19.53 -12.82 28.27
CA LYS A 160 -20.78 -12.25 28.83
C LYS A 160 -21.68 -11.66 27.76
N SER A 161 -21.57 -12.13 26.51
CA SER A 161 -22.41 -11.68 25.37
C SER A 161 -22.53 -10.15 25.26
N GLY A 162 -21.38 -9.43 25.49
CA GLY A 162 -21.34 -7.98 25.48
C GLY A 162 -21.68 -7.32 26.82
N ASN A 163 -22.27 -8.04 27.81
CA ASN A 163 -22.75 -7.47 29.09
C ASN A 163 -23.59 -6.21 28.86
N LEU A 164 -24.62 -6.33 28.03
CA LEU A 164 -25.35 -5.23 27.39
C LEU A 164 -26.04 -4.27 28.36
N LEU A 165 -26.59 -4.75 29.46
CA LEU A 165 -27.26 -3.87 30.47
C LEU A 165 -26.30 -2.81 31.02
N ARG A 166 -25.10 -3.25 31.41
CA ARG A 166 -24.07 -2.32 31.92
C ARG A 166 -23.45 -1.50 30.77
N TYR A 167 -23.33 -2.11 29.60
CA TYR A 167 -22.86 -1.38 28.40
C TYR A 167 -23.78 -0.20 28.13
N ARG A 168 -25.12 -0.43 28.04
CA ARG A 168 -26.12 0.62 27.79
C ARG A 168 -26.05 1.76 28.82
N ALA A 169 -26.00 1.43 30.08
CA ALA A 169 -25.96 2.44 31.15
C ALA A 169 -24.72 3.36 31.03
N ASN A 170 -23.55 2.77 30.79
CA ASN A 170 -22.30 3.53 30.64
C ASN A 170 -22.23 4.25 29.29
N LEU A 171 -22.87 3.70 28.24
CA LEU A 171 -22.93 4.31 26.93
C LEU A 171 -23.75 5.59 26.95
N ILE A 172 -24.89 5.61 27.66
CA ILE A 172 -25.72 6.82 27.90
C ILE A 172 -24.85 7.93 28.51
N GLN A 173 -24.03 7.58 29.49
CA GLN A 173 -23.13 8.56 30.13
C GLN A 173 -22.04 9.07 29.17
N LYS A 174 -21.59 8.24 28.24
CA LYS A 174 -20.50 8.56 27.33
C LYS A 174 -20.93 9.38 26.12
N ILE A 175 -22.04 9.01 25.48
CA ILE A 175 -22.49 9.61 24.21
C ILE A 175 -23.87 10.27 24.30
N GLY A 176 -24.54 10.20 25.44
CA GLY A 176 -25.89 10.74 25.64
C GLY A 176 -27.02 9.76 25.28
N GLU A 177 -28.17 9.96 25.92
CA GLU A 177 -29.34 9.08 25.73
C GLU A 177 -29.91 9.15 24.31
N ALA A 178 -29.98 10.33 23.70
CA ALA A 178 -30.50 10.52 22.35
C ALA A 178 -29.74 9.68 21.31
N GLU A 179 -28.41 9.61 21.43
CA GLU A 179 -27.58 8.83 20.53
C GLU A 179 -27.72 7.32 20.77
N VAL A 180 -27.91 6.90 22.02
CA VAL A 180 -28.21 5.49 22.32
C VAL A 180 -29.57 5.09 21.75
N LEU A 181 -30.60 5.93 21.89
CA LEU A 181 -31.92 5.69 21.27
C LEU A 181 -31.85 5.65 19.74
N ARG A 182 -30.98 6.48 19.12
CA ARG A 182 -30.72 6.37 17.67
C ARG A 182 -30.16 5.00 17.30
N LEU A 183 -29.21 4.48 18.07
CA LEU A 183 -28.62 3.15 17.82
C LEU A 183 -29.63 2.01 18.04
N GLU A 184 -30.54 2.14 19.01
CA GLU A 184 -31.59 1.16 19.33
C GLU A 184 -32.77 1.25 18.39
N GLY A 185 -32.95 2.38 17.71
CA GLY A 185 -34.04 2.61 16.75
C GLY A 185 -33.84 1.83 15.45
N PRO A 186 -34.90 1.78 14.61
CA PRO A 186 -34.86 1.09 13.33
C PRO A 186 -33.84 1.75 12.41
N GLN A 187 -32.93 0.94 11.83
CA GLN A 187 -31.94 1.39 10.87
C GLN A 187 -32.38 1.02 9.44
N PRO A 188 -32.11 1.87 8.45
CA PRO A 188 -32.33 1.50 7.05
C PRO A 188 -31.43 0.31 6.68
N VAL A 189 -32.00 -0.64 5.93
CA VAL A 189 -31.21 -1.77 5.43
C VAL A 189 -30.07 -1.25 4.56
N HIS A 190 -28.82 -1.53 4.95
CA HIS A 190 -27.65 -1.06 4.25
C HIS A 190 -26.82 -2.21 3.67
N LYS A 191 -26.51 -2.11 2.37
CA LYS A 191 -25.61 -3.03 1.67
C LYS A 191 -24.28 -2.31 1.41
N TRP A 192 -23.26 -2.68 2.14
CA TRP A 192 -21.94 -2.08 2.03
C TRP A 192 -21.34 -2.23 0.64
N THR A 193 -20.82 -1.14 0.07
CA THR A 193 -20.04 -1.13 -1.17
C THR A 193 -18.54 -1.16 -0.88
N ARG A 194 -17.73 -1.47 -1.89
CA ARG A 194 -16.25 -1.46 -1.77
C ARG A 194 -15.74 -0.06 -1.48
N GLU A 195 -16.34 0.93 -2.11
CA GLU A 195 -16.00 2.35 -2.01
C GLU A 195 -16.26 2.88 -0.60
N GLU A 196 -17.43 2.58 -0.04
CA GLU A 196 -17.77 2.95 1.34
C GLU A 196 -16.83 2.31 2.36
N LEU A 197 -16.55 1.01 2.21
CA LEU A 197 -15.62 0.30 3.09
C LEU A 197 -14.20 0.89 3.02
N ALA A 198 -13.72 1.24 1.83
CA ALA A 198 -12.43 1.88 1.63
C ALA A 198 -12.39 3.29 2.24
N ALA A 199 -13.48 4.06 2.11
CA ALA A 199 -13.61 5.38 2.73
C ALA A 199 -13.57 5.31 4.25
N ILE A 200 -14.32 4.39 4.87
CA ILE A 200 -14.32 4.17 6.32
C ILE A 200 -12.92 3.74 6.81
N GLU A 201 -12.26 2.82 6.08
CA GLU A 201 -10.87 2.42 6.39
C GLU A 201 -9.93 3.62 6.38
N ALA A 202 -10.05 4.50 5.38
CA ALA A 202 -9.22 5.70 5.25
C ALA A 202 -9.47 6.70 6.40
N VAL A 203 -10.73 6.92 6.76
CA VAL A 203 -11.13 7.76 7.91
C VAL A 203 -10.54 7.22 9.21
N ALA A 204 -10.73 5.92 9.50
CA ALA A 204 -10.21 5.31 10.71
C ALA A 204 -8.68 5.44 10.81
N LYS A 205 -7.95 5.23 9.70
CA LYS A 205 -6.50 5.39 9.65
C LYS A 205 -6.05 6.85 9.85
N ARG A 206 -6.80 7.81 9.34
CA ARG A 206 -6.51 9.23 9.55
C ARG A 206 -6.68 9.59 11.03
N LEU A 207 -7.81 9.21 11.63
CA LEU A 207 -8.08 9.46 13.03
C LEU A 207 -7.04 8.83 13.97
N ILE A 208 -6.54 7.63 13.67
CA ILE A 208 -5.43 7.02 14.41
C ILE A 208 -4.19 7.93 14.38
N LYS A 209 -3.81 8.42 13.18
CA LYS A 209 -2.64 9.31 13.04
C LYS A 209 -2.80 10.64 13.77
N GLU A 210 -4.01 11.15 13.86
CA GLU A 210 -4.32 12.37 14.60
C GLU A 210 -4.14 12.13 16.10
N LEU A 211 -4.65 11.01 16.63
CA LEU A 211 -4.48 10.62 18.03
C LEU A 211 -3.03 10.28 18.42
N GLU A 212 -2.25 9.70 17.50
CA GLU A 212 -0.83 9.39 17.72
C GLU A 212 0.09 10.64 17.75
N LYS A 213 -0.44 11.81 17.34
CA LYS A 213 0.29 13.09 17.33
C LYS A 213 -0.07 14.01 18.51
N ALA A 214 -1.22 13.78 19.15
CA ALA A 214 -1.72 14.54 20.28
C ALA A 214 -1.11 14.06 21.59
#